data_e240a9f1716ffeba1e89dd0f31e96c4d
#
_entry.id   e240a9f1716ffeba1e89dd0f31e96c4d
#
_cell.length_a   1.000
_cell.length_b   1.000
_cell.length_c   1.000
_cell.angle_alpha   90.00
_cell.angle_beta   90.00
_cell.angle_gamma   90.00
#
_symmetry.space_group_name_H-M   'P 1'
#
loop_
_entity.id
_entity.type
_entity.pdbx_description
1 polymer ?
#
loop_
_entity_poly.entity_id
_entity_poly.type
_entity_poly.pdbx_seq_one_letter_code
_entity_poly.pdbx_strand_id
1 'polypeptide(L)'
;MNPVFTHNIWGGTKLRDVFGYKIEGDDIGECWGIAAHPNGTCTIANGTYQGEKLSDLWEQHRELFGDTKGKVFPLLIKIIDAKADLSIQVHPNDDYAAEHENGSLGKMECWYILDCEPDSKLVIGHNAKTHEELEDMVNHGRWSDLIREIPVKKGDFIQIDPGTVHAIKGGITILETQQNSDITYRVYDYDRLSNGKPRQLHIKQSLDVITVPAAPLSDCMIASGESKVNELQKLIECKYYKVFHEKVVSEAAFNQKFPFLIVSVVEGSGTLNGTAVKKGDHFILPYQFGEVKLQGNLELVASTIAE
;
A
#
# COMPACT_ATOMS: atom_id res chain seq x y z
N MET A 1 15.22 4.70 -5.02
CA MET A 1 15.39 3.66 -3.98
C MET A 1 15.65 2.33 -4.65
N ASN A 2 16.33 1.40 -3.98
CA ASN A 2 16.42 0.00 -4.40
C ASN A 2 15.36 -0.78 -3.61
N PRO A 3 14.31 -1.30 -4.28
CA PRO A 3 13.21 -1.98 -3.62
C PRO A 3 13.59 -3.35 -3.05
N VAL A 4 12.73 -3.88 -2.17
CA VAL A 4 12.75 -5.26 -1.70
C VAL A 4 11.59 -6.01 -2.36
N PHE A 5 11.80 -7.29 -2.72
CA PHE A 5 10.78 -8.12 -3.34
C PHE A 5 10.46 -9.34 -2.50
N THR A 6 9.19 -9.76 -2.50
CA THR A 6 8.75 -10.94 -1.76
C THR A 6 8.04 -11.94 -2.67
N HIS A 7 8.31 -13.23 -2.42
CA HIS A 7 7.64 -14.35 -3.06
C HIS A 7 6.34 -14.67 -2.34
N ASN A 8 5.26 -14.78 -3.09
CA ASN A 8 3.92 -14.99 -2.54
C ASN A 8 3.17 -16.04 -3.37
N ILE A 9 2.44 -16.94 -2.74
CA ILE A 9 1.68 -18.01 -3.45
C ILE A 9 0.62 -17.46 -4.43
N TRP A 10 0.29 -16.19 -4.33
CA TRP A 10 -0.63 -15.46 -5.18
C TRP A 10 0.08 -14.48 -6.13
N GLY A 11 1.40 -14.36 -6.03
CA GLY A 11 2.20 -13.43 -6.82
C GLY A 11 2.27 -13.77 -8.30
N GLY A 12 2.60 -12.77 -9.10
CA GLY A 12 2.67 -12.85 -10.55
C GLY A 12 4.04 -12.48 -11.12
N THR A 13 4.01 -12.04 -12.37
CA THR A 13 5.20 -11.66 -13.13
C THR A 13 5.20 -10.19 -13.58
N LYS A 14 4.12 -9.43 -13.31
CA LYS A 14 3.99 -8.05 -13.79
C LYS A 14 5.09 -7.14 -13.25
N LEU A 15 5.59 -7.39 -12.02
CA LEU A 15 6.71 -6.63 -11.46
C LEU A 15 7.96 -6.74 -12.36
N ARG A 16 8.24 -7.90 -12.93
CA ARG A 16 9.29 -8.11 -13.92
C ARG A 16 8.87 -7.61 -15.31
N ASP A 17 7.73 -8.09 -15.82
CA ASP A 17 7.37 -7.99 -17.23
C ASP A 17 6.79 -6.61 -17.60
N VAL A 18 6.14 -5.92 -16.66
CA VAL A 18 5.47 -4.63 -16.86
C VAL A 18 6.23 -3.46 -16.22
N PHE A 19 6.77 -3.67 -15.00
CA PHE A 19 7.53 -2.63 -14.29
C PHE A 19 9.02 -2.67 -14.62
N GLY A 20 9.51 -3.75 -15.23
CA GLY A 20 10.89 -3.86 -15.70
C GLY A 20 11.92 -4.06 -14.59
N TYR A 21 11.52 -4.53 -13.43
CA TYR A 21 12.45 -4.90 -12.37
C TYR A 21 13.28 -6.12 -12.76
N LYS A 22 14.56 -6.10 -12.42
CA LYS A 22 15.48 -7.22 -12.67
C LYS A 22 15.38 -8.23 -11.54
N ILE A 23 14.34 -9.03 -11.57
CA ILE A 23 14.03 -10.06 -10.57
C ILE A 23 13.73 -11.38 -11.27
N GLU A 24 13.97 -12.49 -10.56
CA GLU A 24 13.70 -13.84 -11.05
C GLU A 24 12.50 -14.45 -10.31
N GLY A 25 11.81 -15.39 -10.95
CA GLY A 25 10.63 -16.06 -10.42
C GLY A 25 9.33 -15.61 -11.07
N ASP A 26 8.30 -16.43 -10.89
CA ASP A 26 6.94 -16.22 -11.46
C ASP A 26 5.88 -16.05 -10.36
N ASP A 27 6.33 -15.81 -9.13
CA ASP A 27 5.53 -15.73 -7.91
C ASP A 27 5.90 -14.49 -7.05
N ILE A 28 6.43 -13.44 -7.68
CA ILE A 28 6.78 -12.21 -6.97
C ILE A 28 5.51 -11.37 -6.81
N GLY A 29 4.96 -11.37 -5.60
CA GLY A 29 3.69 -10.68 -5.32
C GLY A 29 3.86 -9.23 -4.88
N GLU A 30 4.97 -8.88 -4.21
CA GLU A 30 5.16 -7.53 -3.68
C GLU A 30 6.52 -6.95 -4.04
N CYS A 31 6.51 -5.69 -4.46
CA CYS A 31 7.65 -4.79 -4.49
C CYS A 31 7.49 -3.77 -3.35
N TRP A 32 8.32 -3.85 -2.32
CA TRP A 32 8.40 -2.83 -1.28
C TRP A 32 9.27 -1.67 -1.79
N GLY A 33 8.62 -0.71 -2.40
CA GLY A 33 9.29 0.42 -3.06
C GLY A 33 9.92 1.40 -2.08
N ILE A 34 9.24 1.64 -0.95
CA ILE A 34 9.75 2.40 0.20
C ILE A 34 9.46 1.58 1.45
N ALA A 35 10.51 1.10 2.11
CA ALA A 35 10.41 0.26 3.29
C ALA A 35 11.61 0.47 4.23
N ALA A 36 11.31 0.61 5.52
CA ALA A 36 12.29 0.55 6.61
C ALA A 36 11.73 -0.36 7.72
N HIS A 37 11.31 -1.56 7.31
CA HIS A 37 10.71 -2.56 8.18
C HIS A 37 11.74 -3.65 8.54
N PRO A 38 11.69 -4.26 9.73
CA PRO A 38 12.61 -5.35 10.10
C PRO A 38 12.63 -6.51 9.11
N ASN A 39 11.49 -6.81 8.48
CA ASN A 39 11.35 -7.87 7.50
C ASN A 39 11.78 -7.48 6.08
N GLY A 40 12.11 -6.21 5.84
CA GLY A 40 12.61 -5.72 4.55
C GLY A 40 12.85 -4.23 4.57
N THR A 41 14.09 -3.80 4.34
CA THR A 41 14.45 -2.38 4.26
C THR A 41 15.08 -2.07 2.90
N CYS A 42 14.61 -0.98 2.28
CA CYS A 42 15.19 -0.47 1.03
C CYS A 42 16.54 0.17 1.28
N THR A 43 17.39 0.17 0.24
CA THR A 43 18.63 0.94 0.24
C THR A 43 18.51 2.16 -0.68
N ILE A 44 19.33 3.16 -0.40
CA ILE A 44 19.39 4.39 -1.19
C ILE A 44 20.09 4.10 -2.53
N ALA A 45 19.49 4.49 -3.64
CA ALA A 45 19.99 4.19 -4.97
C ALA A 45 21.01 5.21 -5.49
N ASN A 46 21.02 6.44 -4.95
CA ASN A 46 21.84 7.53 -5.48
C ASN A 46 22.15 8.61 -4.42
N GLY A 47 23.06 9.50 -4.73
CA GLY A 47 23.43 10.63 -3.86
C GLY A 47 24.40 10.27 -2.74
N THR A 48 24.51 11.16 -1.76
CA THR A 48 25.48 11.06 -0.65
C THR A 48 25.33 9.77 0.16
N TYR A 49 24.11 9.28 0.32
CA TYR A 49 23.78 8.11 1.13
C TYR A 49 23.60 6.82 0.31
N GLN A 50 24.12 6.79 -0.91
CA GLN A 50 23.99 5.61 -1.78
C GLN A 50 24.49 4.33 -1.11
N GLY A 51 23.63 3.29 -1.09
CA GLY A 51 23.90 1.99 -0.49
C GLY A 51 23.49 1.88 0.97
N GLU A 52 23.23 2.97 1.66
CA GLU A 52 22.74 2.95 3.04
C GLU A 52 21.29 2.49 3.12
N LYS A 53 20.89 1.91 4.25
CA LYS A 53 19.52 1.48 4.50
C LYS A 53 18.64 2.66 4.88
N LEU A 54 17.39 2.68 4.44
CA LEU A 54 16.42 3.69 4.84
C LEU A 54 16.18 3.71 6.36
N SER A 55 16.23 2.53 7.01
CA SER A 55 16.15 2.43 8.48
C SER A 55 17.27 3.20 9.18
N ASP A 56 18.49 3.11 8.66
CA ASP A 56 19.67 3.76 9.26
C ASP A 56 19.60 5.28 9.06
N LEU A 57 19.16 5.73 7.87
CA LEU A 57 18.89 7.15 7.64
C LEU A 57 17.81 7.69 8.58
N TRP A 58 16.73 6.95 8.79
CA TRP A 58 15.69 7.35 9.73
C TRP A 58 16.20 7.51 11.14
N GLU A 59 17.14 6.70 11.60
CA GLU A 59 17.72 6.79 12.92
C GLU A 59 18.75 7.91 13.05
N GLN A 60 19.60 8.09 12.03
CA GLN A 60 20.83 8.90 12.13
C GLN A 60 20.69 10.28 11.47
N HIS A 61 19.71 10.46 10.56
CA HIS A 61 19.55 11.63 9.70
C HIS A 61 18.11 12.16 9.72
N ARG A 62 17.58 12.43 10.91
CA ARG A 62 16.20 12.93 11.10
C ARG A 62 15.92 14.24 10.39
N GLU A 63 16.93 15.06 10.21
CA GLU A 63 16.85 16.31 9.47
C GLU A 63 16.37 16.13 8.02
N LEU A 64 16.66 14.98 7.39
CA LEU A 64 16.13 14.65 6.05
C LEU A 64 14.62 14.44 6.04
N PHE A 65 14.04 14.18 7.18
CA PHE A 65 12.62 13.88 7.37
C PHE A 65 11.90 14.94 8.22
N GLY A 66 12.48 16.16 8.29
CA GLY A 66 11.90 17.29 9.03
C GLY A 66 11.81 17.04 10.54
N ASP A 67 12.77 16.31 11.10
CA ASP A 67 12.81 15.91 12.51
C ASP A 67 11.54 15.22 13.01
N THR A 68 10.85 14.54 12.08
CA THR A 68 9.64 13.76 12.36
C THR A 68 9.85 12.78 13.49
N LYS A 69 8.94 12.77 14.46
CA LYS A 69 9.02 11.90 15.64
C LYS A 69 8.57 10.48 15.30
N GLY A 70 9.05 9.52 16.07
CA GLY A 70 8.68 8.11 15.95
C GLY A 70 9.90 7.19 16.03
N LYS A 71 9.72 5.98 16.54
CA LYS A 71 10.81 5.00 16.68
C LYS A 71 11.20 4.41 15.31
N VAL A 72 10.21 4.18 14.46
CA VAL A 72 10.38 3.57 13.13
C VAL A 72 9.96 4.54 12.04
N PHE A 73 10.46 4.34 10.83
CA PHE A 73 9.97 5.05 9.65
C PHE A 73 8.47 4.78 9.50
N PRO A 74 7.63 5.81 9.29
CA PRO A 74 6.19 5.69 9.55
C PRO A 74 5.41 4.94 8.47
N LEU A 75 5.88 4.91 7.23
CA LEU A 75 5.13 4.42 6.08
C LEU A 75 5.82 3.25 5.38
N LEU A 76 5.04 2.44 4.73
CA LEU A 76 5.47 1.37 3.83
C LEU A 76 4.70 1.50 2.52
N ILE A 77 5.41 1.59 1.40
CA ILE A 77 4.83 1.72 0.06
C ILE A 77 5.15 0.47 -0.74
N LYS A 78 4.11 -0.16 -1.30
CA LYS A 78 4.25 -1.38 -2.09
C LYS A 78 3.57 -1.27 -3.44
N ILE A 79 4.12 -1.96 -4.43
CA ILE A 79 3.35 -2.41 -5.59
C ILE A 79 3.02 -3.87 -5.36
N ILE A 80 1.75 -4.22 -5.46
CA ILE A 80 1.24 -5.58 -5.32
C ILE A 80 0.75 -6.07 -6.68
N ASP A 81 1.29 -7.20 -7.12
CA ASP A 81 0.85 -7.92 -8.33
C ASP A 81 0.11 -9.20 -7.92
N ALA A 82 -1.20 -9.12 -7.87
CA ALA A 82 -2.07 -10.25 -7.54
C ALA A 82 -2.40 -11.07 -8.79
N LYS A 83 -1.66 -12.13 -9.07
CA LYS A 83 -2.02 -13.13 -10.10
C LYS A 83 -3.20 -14.01 -9.65
N ALA A 84 -3.30 -14.28 -8.36
CA ALA A 84 -4.40 -15.00 -7.74
C ALA A 84 -4.90 -14.22 -6.51
N ASP A 85 -6.06 -14.61 -5.99
CA ASP A 85 -6.68 -13.95 -4.84
C ASP A 85 -5.76 -13.96 -3.61
N LEU A 86 -5.58 -12.81 -2.97
CA LEU A 86 -5.01 -12.74 -1.63
C LEU A 86 -5.99 -13.33 -0.61
N SER A 87 -5.50 -13.73 0.56
CA SER A 87 -6.39 -14.17 1.64
C SER A 87 -7.38 -13.08 2.03
N ILE A 88 -8.57 -13.47 2.44
CA ILE A 88 -9.48 -12.57 3.14
C ILE A 88 -8.87 -12.28 4.50
N GLN A 89 -8.68 -11.01 4.83
CA GLN A 89 -7.89 -10.55 5.96
C GLN A 89 -8.47 -9.29 6.59
N VAL A 90 -7.95 -8.98 7.77
CA VAL A 90 -8.23 -7.74 8.50
C VAL A 90 -6.96 -7.30 9.23
N HIS A 91 -6.81 -6.01 9.45
CA HIS A 91 -5.68 -5.43 10.19
C HIS A 91 -6.14 -4.77 11.49
N PRO A 92 -5.32 -4.85 12.56
CA PRO A 92 -5.61 -4.17 13.82
C PRO A 92 -5.32 -2.67 13.73
N ASN A 93 -5.89 -1.90 14.67
CA ASN A 93 -5.46 -0.54 14.96
C ASN A 93 -4.19 -0.54 15.84
N ASP A 94 -3.62 0.67 16.11
CA ASP A 94 -2.40 0.82 16.91
C ASP A 94 -2.54 0.25 18.32
N ASP A 95 -3.68 0.45 18.99
CA ASP A 95 -3.87 0.04 20.37
C ASP A 95 -3.83 -1.48 20.49
N TYR A 96 -4.59 -2.18 19.63
CA TYR A 96 -4.60 -3.64 19.59
C TYR A 96 -3.24 -4.22 19.19
N ALA A 97 -2.60 -3.64 18.17
CA ALA A 97 -1.28 -4.08 17.74
C ALA A 97 -0.21 -3.88 18.82
N ALA A 98 -0.24 -2.75 19.52
CA ALA A 98 0.70 -2.48 20.61
C ALA A 98 0.56 -3.49 21.77
N GLU A 99 -0.66 -3.90 22.09
CA GLU A 99 -0.93 -4.86 23.17
C GLU A 99 -0.63 -6.32 22.77
N HIS A 100 -1.01 -6.72 21.55
CA HIS A 100 -1.00 -8.12 21.13
C HIS A 100 0.16 -8.50 20.20
N GLU A 101 0.85 -7.51 19.58
CA GLU A 101 1.90 -7.72 18.59
C GLU A 101 3.23 -7.02 18.98
N ASN A 102 3.61 -7.19 20.26
CA ASN A 102 4.92 -6.74 20.80
C ASN A 102 5.23 -5.24 20.59
N GLY A 103 4.22 -4.38 20.68
CA GLY A 103 4.41 -2.94 20.50
C GLY A 103 4.47 -2.47 19.04
N SER A 104 4.02 -3.29 18.11
CA SER A 104 3.94 -2.96 16.68
C SER A 104 2.90 -1.87 16.41
N LEU A 105 3.04 -1.23 15.24
CA LEU A 105 2.01 -0.33 14.72
C LEU A 105 0.79 -1.13 14.23
N GLY A 106 -0.37 -0.52 14.26
CA GLY A 106 -1.53 -0.96 13.50
C GLY A 106 -1.28 -0.86 12.00
N LYS A 107 -2.28 -1.22 11.19
CA LYS A 107 -2.14 -1.17 9.74
C LYS A 107 -3.37 -0.55 9.09
N MET A 108 -3.36 0.77 9.00
CA MET A 108 -4.22 1.53 8.10
C MET A 108 -3.54 1.61 6.74
N GLU A 109 -4.29 1.40 5.68
CA GLU A 109 -3.75 1.39 4.32
C GLU A 109 -4.71 2.00 3.31
N CYS A 110 -4.21 2.33 2.14
CA CYS A 110 -5.03 2.69 0.99
C CYS A 110 -4.41 2.15 -0.30
N TRP A 111 -5.27 1.95 -1.29
CA TRP A 111 -4.90 1.36 -2.57
C TRP A 111 -5.25 2.28 -3.74
N TYR A 112 -4.29 2.48 -4.63
CA TYR A 112 -4.51 3.05 -5.94
C TYR A 112 -4.44 1.92 -6.97
N ILE A 113 -5.53 1.69 -7.73
CA ILE A 113 -5.59 0.61 -8.73
C ILE A 113 -4.76 1.00 -9.95
N LEU A 114 -3.61 0.35 -10.13
CA LEU A 114 -2.68 0.60 -11.24
C LEU A 114 -3.16 -0.08 -12.53
N ASP A 115 -3.69 -1.30 -12.38
CA ASP A 115 -4.18 -2.13 -13.49
C ASP A 115 -5.13 -3.19 -12.95
N CYS A 116 -6.10 -3.59 -13.73
CA CYS A 116 -6.97 -4.72 -13.42
C CYS A 116 -7.59 -5.30 -14.69
N GLU A 117 -7.94 -6.59 -14.64
CA GLU A 117 -8.70 -7.24 -15.70
C GLU A 117 -10.14 -6.68 -15.77
N PRO A 118 -10.83 -6.81 -16.93
CA PRO A 118 -12.26 -6.48 -17.00
C PRO A 118 -13.07 -7.21 -15.93
N ASP A 119 -14.08 -6.54 -15.38
CA ASP A 119 -14.98 -7.08 -14.34
C ASP A 119 -14.30 -7.49 -13.02
N SER A 120 -13.07 -7.01 -12.79
CA SER A 120 -12.34 -7.24 -11.54
C SER A 120 -13.11 -6.70 -10.34
N LYS A 121 -12.98 -7.41 -9.23
CA LYS A 121 -13.61 -7.05 -7.95
C LYS A 121 -12.59 -7.08 -6.82
N LEU A 122 -12.85 -6.32 -5.78
CA LEU A 122 -12.20 -6.42 -4.47
C LEU A 122 -13.17 -6.92 -3.43
N VAL A 123 -12.66 -7.52 -2.37
CA VAL A 123 -13.44 -7.73 -1.14
C VAL A 123 -13.24 -6.50 -0.24
N ILE A 124 -14.32 -5.79 0.07
CA ILE A 124 -14.30 -4.62 0.99
C ILE A 124 -15.50 -4.70 1.93
N GLY A 125 -15.22 -5.03 3.18
CA GLY A 125 -16.22 -5.22 4.24
C GLY A 125 -16.93 -6.57 4.16
N HIS A 126 -18.00 -6.66 4.95
CA HIS A 126 -18.80 -7.88 5.12
C HIS A 126 -20.28 -7.56 5.29
N ASN A 127 -21.13 -8.60 5.28
CA ASN A 127 -22.58 -8.47 5.35
C ASN A 127 -23.17 -8.73 6.75
N ALA A 128 -22.39 -9.25 7.70
CA ALA A 128 -22.85 -9.48 9.08
C ALA A 128 -23.30 -8.18 9.77
N LYS A 129 -24.38 -8.24 10.52
CA LYS A 129 -25.00 -7.10 11.21
C LYS A 129 -24.64 -7.04 12.69
N THR A 130 -24.31 -8.18 13.29
CA THR A 130 -23.89 -8.29 14.69
C THR A 130 -22.64 -9.15 14.81
N HIS A 131 -21.94 -9.06 15.93
CA HIS A 131 -20.77 -9.90 16.20
C HIS A 131 -21.12 -11.38 16.23
N GLU A 132 -22.28 -11.76 16.76
CA GLU A 132 -22.75 -13.14 16.81
C GLU A 132 -23.00 -13.68 15.39
N GLU A 133 -23.56 -12.86 14.50
CA GLU A 133 -23.74 -13.23 13.08
C GLU A 133 -22.41 -13.38 12.36
N LEU A 134 -21.46 -12.46 12.61
CA LEU A 134 -20.11 -12.56 12.08
C LEU A 134 -19.42 -13.86 12.51
N GLU A 135 -19.44 -14.14 13.82
CA GLU A 135 -18.83 -15.34 14.41
C GLU A 135 -19.46 -16.62 13.86
N ASP A 136 -20.79 -16.66 13.74
CA ASP A 136 -21.51 -17.79 13.16
C ASP A 136 -21.13 -18.01 11.69
N MET A 137 -21.08 -16.95 10.88
CA MET A 137 -20.68 -17.05 9.46
C MET A 137 -19.25 -17.54 9.30
N VAL A 138 -18.31 -17.04 10.10
CA VAL A 138 -16.90 -17.45 10.08
C VAL A 138 -16.74 -18.91 10.50
N ASN A 139 -17.33 -19.29 11.65
CA ASN A 139 -17.19 -20.64 12.21
C ASN A 139 -17.84 -21.74 11.34
N HIS A 140 -18.84 -21.41 10.55
CA HIS A 140 -19.50 -22.34 9.64
C HIS A 140 -19.05 -22.19 8.16
N GLY A 141 -18.01 -21.36 7.89
CA GLY A 141 -17.46 -21.20 6.55
C GLY A 141 -18.43 -20.60 5.53
N ARG A 142 -19.39 -19.77 5.98
CA ARG A 142 -20.39 -19.13 5.11
C ARG A 142 -19.81 -17.92 4.36
N TRP A 143 -18.67 -18.14 3.66
CA TRP A 143 -17.90 -17.09 3.04
C TRP A 143 -18.66 -16.32 1.97
N SER A 144 -19.45 -16.99 1.14
CA SER A 144 -20.29 -16.37 0.09
C SER A 144 -21.33 -15.41 0.65
N ASP A 145 -21.84 -15.68 1.87
CA ASP A 145 -22.83 -14.82 2.52
C ASP A 145 -22.13 -13.67 3.26
N LEU A 146 -20.93 -13.94 3.79
CA LEU A 146 -20.19 -13.01 4.62
C LEU A 146 -19.53 -11.89 3.82
N ILE A 147 -18.75 -12.23 2.78
CA ILE A 147 -17.91 -11.26 2.08
C ILE A 147 -18.71 -10.31 1.19
N ARG A 148 -18.29 -9.04 1.14
CA ARG A 148 -18.85 -8.03 0.26
C ARG A 148 -17.87 -7.75 -0.87
N GLU A 149 -18.22 -8.15 -2.09
CA GLU A 149 -17.42 -7.85 -3.28
C GLU A 149 -17.90 -6.57 -3.95
N ILE A 150 -16.94 -5.75 -4.41
CA ILE A 150 -17.20 -4.51 -5.13
C ILE A 150 -16.45 -4.50 -6.47
N PRO A 151 -17.06 -4.01 -7.56
CA PRO A 151 -16.36 -3.84 -8.82
C PRO A 151 -15.34 -2.71 -8.72
N VAL A 152 -14.22 -2.86 -9.42
CA VAL A 152 -13.16 -1.84 -9.48
C VAL A 152 -12.59 -1.72 -10.88
N LYS A 153 -11.97 -0.57 -11.15
CA LYS A 153 -11.26 -0.26 -12.39
C LYS A 153 -9.96 0.49 -12.11
N LYS A 154 -9.08 0.52 -13.10
CA LYS A 154 -7.86 1.34 -13.06
C LYS A 154 -8.20 2.80 -12.67
N GLY A 155 -7.41 3.35 -11.76
CA GLY A 155 -7.56 4.70 -11.24
C GLY A 155 -8.49 4.85 -10.04
N ASP A 156 -9.21 3.79 -9.63
CA ASP A 156 -9.98 3.83 -8.38
C ASP A 156 -9.03 3.93 -7.18
N PHE A 157 -9.48 4.65 -6.16
CA PHE A 157 -8.76 4.81 -4.90
C PHE A 157 -9.61 4.34 -3.72
N ILE A 158 -9.04 3.43 -2.92
CA ILE A 158 -9.74 2.75 -1.83
C ILE A 158 -8.99 2.98 -0.51
N GLN A 159 -9.71 3.43 0.51
CA GLN A 159 -9.22 3.52 1.88
C GLN A 159 -9.62 2.27 2.66
N ILE A 160 -8.69 1.68 3.38
CA ILE A 160 -8.89 0.50 4.24
C ILE A 160 -8.54 0.88 5.67
N ASP A 161 -9.54 1.20 6.45
CA ASP A 161 -9.35 1.46 7.87
C ASP A 161 -9.16 0.15 8.65
N PRO A 162 -8.39 0.16 9.75
CA PRO A 162 -8.29 -1.00 10.64
C PRO A 162 -9.66 -1.55 11.02
N GLY A 163 -9.79 -2.88 11.08
CA GLY A 163 -11.06 -3.55 11.31
C GLY A 163 -11.90 -3.82 10.06
N THR A 164 -11.49 -3.32 8.89
CA THR A 164 -12.16 -3.60 7.62
C THR A 164 -11.72 -4.97 7.09
N VAL A 165 -12.67 -5.88 6.86
CA VAL A 165 -12.42 -7.14 6.13
C VAL A 165 -12.16 -6.80 4.67
N HIS A 166 -11.05 -7.29 4.11
CA HIS A 166 -10.70 -6.98 2.72
C HIS A 166 -9.88 -8.08 2.07
N ALA A 167 -9.84 -8.08 0.73
CA ALA A 167 -8.90 -8.87 -0.07
C ALA A 167 -8.74 -8.26 -1.47
N ILE A 168 -7.52 -8.30 -1.98
CA ILE A 168 -7.23 -8.07 -3.39
C ILE A 168 -7.47 -9.41 -4.12
N LYS A 169 -8.25 -9.36 -5.20
CA LYS A 169 -8.49 -10.55 -6.02
C LYS A 169 -7.52 -10.63 -7.19
N GLY A 170 -7.41 -11.83 -7.77
CA GLY A 170 -6.53 -12.08 -8.89
C GLY A 170 -6.81 -11.18 -10.10
N GLY A 171 -5.76 -10.85 -10.86
CA GLY A 171 -5.81 -9.97 -12.02
C GLY A 171 -5.63 -8.48 -11.70
N ILE A 172 -5.48 -8.11 -10.44
CA ILE A 172 -5.37 -6.71 -9.99
C ILE A 172 -3.94 -6.37 -9.61
N THR A 173 -3.49 -5.20 -10.01
CA THR A 173 -2.20 -4.60 -9.58
C THR A 173 -2.48 -3.26 -8.92
N ILE A 174 -1.94 -3.04 -7.72
CA ILE A 174 -2.15 -1.83 -6.94
C ILE A 174 -0.84 -1.18 -6.49
N LEU A 175 -0.91 0.12 -6.20
CA LEU A 175 0.03 0.76 -5.29
C LEU A 175 -0.64 0.89 -3.92
N GLU A 176 -0.02 0.31 -2.91
CA GLU A 176 -0.44 0.39 -1.51
C GLU A 176 0.40 1.41 -0.75
N THR A 177 -0.27 2.32 -0.07
CA THR A 177 0.34 3.20 0.94
C THR A 177 -0.23 2.83 2.29
N GLN A 178 0.64 2.49 3.26
CA GLN A 178 0.22 1.98 4.56
C GLN A 178 1.13 2.47 5.70
N GLN A 179 0.66 2.33 6.94
CA GLN A 179 1.55 2.37 8.10
C GLN A 179 2.65 1.31 7.96
N ASN A 180 3.82 1.55 8.57
CA ASN A 180 4.96 0.62 8.52
C ASN A 180 4.72 -0.62 9.41
N SER A 181 3.81 -1.47 8.96
CA SER A 181 3.38 -2.70 9.63
C SER A 181 3.13 -3.79 8.59
N ASP A 182 3.46 -5.03 8.92
CA ASP A 182 3.16 -6.21 8.09
C ASP A 182 2.17 -7.18 8.77
N ILE A 183 1.51 -6.72 9.85
CA ILE A 183 0.55 -7.52 10.60
C ILE A 183 -0.67 -7.80 9.74
N THR A 184 -0.96 -9.10 9.59
CA THR A 184 -2.11 -9.58 8.80
C THR A 184 -2.84 -10.68 9.59
N TYR A 185 -4.08 -10.41 9.99
CA TYR A 185 -4.96 -11.43 10.53
C TYR A 185 -5.75 -12.06 9.40
N ARG A 186 -5.37 -13.29 9.07
CA ARG A 186 -5.97 -14.06 7.99
C ARG A 186 -7.25 -14.73 8.47
N VAL A 187 -8.37 -14.34 7.85
CA VAL A 187 -9.71 -14.88 8.15
C VAL A 187 -9.98 -16.15 7.35
N TYR A 188 -9.66 -16.10 6.04
CA TYR A 188 -9.85 -17.24 5.14
C TYR A 188 -8.82 -17.23 4.02
N ASP A 189 -8.35 -18.39 3.61
CA ASP A 189 -7.31 -18.54 2.59
C ASP A 189 -7.69 -19.54 1.48
N TYR A 190 -8.95 -19.75 1.25
CA TYR A 190 -9.48 -20.65 0.20
C TYR A 190 -8.94 -22.09 0.29
N ASP A 191 -8.60 -22.54 1.49
CA ASP A 191 -8.00 -23.84 1.78
C ASP A 191 -6.71 -24.15 0.99
N ARG A 192 -6.00 -23.11 0.53
CA ARG A 192 -4.77 -23.22 -0.25
C ARG A 192 -3.62 -23.73 0.59
N LEU A 193 -2.73 -24.47 -0.09
CA LEU A 193 -1.50 -24.94 0.53
C LEU A 193 -0.30 -24.06 0.12
N SER A 194 0.53 -23.72 1.09
CA SER A 194 1.84 -23.14 0.90
C SER A 194 2.87 -24.14 1.41
N ASN A 195 3.77 -24.62 0.53
CA ASN A 195 4.74 -25.69 0.86
C ASN A 195 4.07 -26.95 1.44
N GLY A 196 2.91 -27.34 0.89
CA GLY A 196 2.19 -28.54 1.30
C GLY A 196 1.38 -28.44 2.59
N LYS A 197 1.29 -27.24 3.19
CA LYS A 197 0.53 -26.98 4.42
C LYS A 197 -0.37 -25.75 4.24
N PRO A 198 -1.58 -25.73 4.86
CA PRO A 198 -2.39 -24.52 4.88
C PRO A 198 -1.65 -23.41 5.63
N ARG A 199 -1.82 -22.16 5.16
CA ARG A 199 -1.30 -21.00 5.90
C ARG A 199 -2.13 -20.81 7.17
N GLN A 200 -1.47 -20.31 8.21
CA GLN A 200 -2.11 -20.06 9.50
C GLN A 200 -3.27 -19.07 9.35
N LEU A 201 -4.41 -19.39 9.93
CA LEU A 201 -5.54 -18.48 10.13
C LEU A 201 -5.45 -17.86 11.51
N HIS A 202 -5.95 -16.63 11.65
CA HIS A 202 -5.93 -15.84 12.89
C HIS A 202 -7.37 -15.51 13.31
N ILE A 203 -8.22 -16.54 13.40
CA ILE A 203 -9.68 -16.36 13.57
C ILE A 203 -9.99 -15.54 14.82
N LYS A 204 -9.37 -15.87 15.97
CA LYS A 204 -9.62 -15.14 17.22
C LYS A 204 -9.27 -13.66 17.07
N GLN A 205 -8.05 -13.33 16.65
CA GLN A 205 -7.60 -11.95 16.47
C GLN A 205 -8.46 -11.22 15.43
N SER A 206 -8.88 -11.92 14.37
CA SER A 206 -9.78 -11.35 13.36
C SER A 206 -11.12 -10.95 13.95
N LEU A 207 -11.75 -11.85 14.72
CA LEU A 207 -13.02 -11.56 15.37
C LEU A 207 -12.92 -10.45 16.41
N ASP A 208 -11.78 -10.35 17.09
CA ASP A 208 -11.50 -9.30 18.07
C ASP A 208 -11.46 -7.90 17.43
N VAL A 209 -10.98 -7.79 16.17
CA VAL A 209 -10.70 -6.48 15.52
C VAL A 209 -11.67 -6.10 14.41
N ILE A 210 -12.45 -7.04 13.85
CA ILE A 210 -13.40 -6.73 12.77
C ILE A 210 -14.48 -5.77 13.26
N THR A 211 -14.65 -4.66 12.55
CA THR A 211 -15.70 -3.68 12.81
C THR A 211 -17.06 -4.20 12.34
N VAL A 212 -18.05 -4.28 13.23
CA VAL A 212 -19.40 -4.75 12.93
C VAL A 212 -20.45 -3.72 13.37
N PRO A 213 -21.39 -3.35 12.51
CA PRO A 213 -21.47 -3.69 11.08
C PRO A 213 -20.32 -3.06 10.27
N ALA A 214 -20.05 -3.63 9.11
CA ALA A 214 -19.02 -3.06 8.20
C ALA A 214 -19.36 -1.62 7.80
N ALA A 215 -18.34 -0.79 7.66
CA ALA A 215 -18.49 0.59 7.23
C ALA A 215 -19.22 0.71 5.86
N PRO A 216 -19.93 1.81 5.62
CA PRO A 216 -20.49 2.12 4.31
C PRO A 216 -19.39 2.16 3.22
N LEU A 217 -19.72 1.73 2.00
CA LEU A 217 -18.76 1.77 0.90
C LEU A 217 -18.31 3.19 0.54
N SER A 218 -19.18 4.20 0.76
CA SER A 218 -18.82 5.60 0.57
C SER A 218 -17.62 6.07 1.41
N ASP A 219 -17.36 5.40 2.52
CA ASP A 219 -16.24 5.76 3.41
C ASP A 219 -14.93 5.08 2.96
N CYS A 220 -15.04 4.01 2.19
CA CYS A 220 -13.90 3.26 1.65
C CYS A 220 -13.55 3.69 0.23
N MET A 221 -14.55 3.88 -0.64
CA MET A 221 -14.37 4.29 -2.04
C MET A 221 -14.26 5.81 -2.11
N ILE A 222 -13.04 6.30 -2.21
CA ILE A 222 -12.80 7.74 -2.31
C ILE A 222 -13.02 8.17 -3.77
N ALA A 223 -14.05 8.99 -3.98
CA ALA A 223 -14.28 9.57 -5.31
C ALA A 223 -13.09 10.45 -5.69
N SER A 224 -12.25 9.98 -6.60
CA SER A 224 -11.29 10.84 -7.27
C SER A 224 -12.10 11.83 -8.12
N GLY A 225 -12.03 13.11 -7.79
CA GLY A 225 -12.57 14.18 -8.64
C GLY A 225 -11.98 14.11 -10.06
N GLU A 226 -12.42 14.98 -10.98
CA GLU A 226 -11.78 15.08 -12.29
C GLU A 226 -10.28 15.26 -12.11
N SER A 227 -9.49 14.31 -12.67
CA SER A 227 -8.02 14.38 -12.62
C SER A 227 -7.55 15.60 -13.42
N LYS A 228 -7.06 16.60 -12.70
CA LYS A 228 -6.42 17.75 -13.34
C LYS A 228 -5.01 17.38 -13.76
N VAL A 229 -4.67 17.73 -14.97
CA VAL A 229 -3.35 17.52 -15.52
C VAL A 229 -2.39 18.57 -14.96
N ASN A 230 -1.16 18.16 -14.66
CA ASN A 230 -0.07 19.01 -14.17
C ASN A 230 -0.37 19.70 -12.83
N GLU A 231 -1.18 19.07 -11.99
CA GLU A 231 -1.53 19.55 -10.65
C GLU A 231 -1.47 18.39 -9.64
N LEU A 232 -0.69 18.55 -8.59
CA LEU A 232 -0.62 17.58 -7.49
C LEU A 232 -1.92 17.64 -6.67
N GLN A 233 -2.81 16.67 -6.90
CA GLN A 233 -4.13 16.60 -6.28
C GLN A 233 -4.14 15.69 -5.07
N LYS A 234 -4.67 16.17 -3.94
CA LYS A 234 -4.85 15.34 -2.75
C LYS A 234 -6.01 14.36 -2.99
N LEU A 235 -5.72 13.06 -2.82
CA LEU A 235 -6.71 11.98 -2.83
C LEU A 235 -7.32 11.80 -1.46
N ILE A 236 -6.48 11.71 -0.42
CA ILE A 236 -6.92 11.55 0.97
C ILE A 236 -5.97 12.22 1.96
N GLU A 237 -6.50 12.56 3.11
CA GLU A 237 -5.78 12.88 4.33
C GLU A 237 -6.44 12.15 5.50
N CYS A 238 -5.70 11.33 6.20
CA CYS A 238 -6.16 10.58 7.36
C CYS A 238 -5.23 10.79 8.55
N LYS A 239 -5.42 10.07 9.63
CA LYS A 239 -4.59 10.19 10.86
C LYS A 239 -3.09 9.96 10.62
N TYR A 240 -2.72 9.12 9.64
CA TYR A 240 -1.33 8.65 9.48
C TYR A 240 -0.63 9.20 8.25
N TYR A 241 -1.38 9.48 7.19
CA TYR A 241 -0.80 9.90 5.92
C TYR A 241 -1.70 10.84 5.12
N LYS A 242 -1.06 11.54 4.18
CA LYS A 242 -1.70 12.23 3.06
C LYS A 242 -1.24 11.58 1.77
N VAL A 243 -2.16 11.33 0.85
CA VAL A 243 -1.84 10.76 -0.47
C VAL A 243 -2.31 11.70 -1.55
N PHE A 244 -1.47 11.85 -2.56
CA PHE A 244 -1.69 12.72 -3.71
C PHE A 244 -1.53 11.93 -5.00
N HIS A 245 -2.15 12.41 -6.05
CA HIS A 245 -2.01 11.92 -7.41
C HIS A 245 -1.67 13.06 -8.34
N GLU A 246 -0.82 12.83 -9.33
CA GLU A 246 -0.49 13.79 -10.37
C GLU A 246 -0.31 13.10 -11.71
N LYS A 247 -0.99 13.64 -12.73
CA LYS A 247 -0.79 13.26 -14.12
C LYS A 247 -0.05 14.39 -14.83
N VAL A 248 1.19 14.13 -15.21
CA VAL A 248 2.05 15.10 -15.91
C VAL A 248 1.93 14.88 -17.41
N VAL A 249 1.66 15.97 -18.13
CA VAL A 249 1.72 16.04 -19.59
C VAL A 249 2.66 17.18 -19.96
N SER A 250 3.75 16.86 -20.61
CA SER A 250 4.83 17.78 -20.97
C SER A 250 5.67 18.22 -19.76
N GLU A 251 5.10 19.05 -18.89
CA GLU A 251 5.79 19.57 -17.71
C GLU A 251 4.82 19.93 -16.58
N ALA A 252 5.30 19.78 -15.35
CA ALA A 252 4.62 20.24 -14.14
C ALA A 252 5.67 20.69 -13.12
N ALA A 253 5.24 21.52 -12.16
CA ALA A 253 6.09 21.89 -11.04
C ALA A 253 5.26 22.13 -9.78
N PHE A 254 5.81 21.72 -8.63
CA PHE A 254 5.27 22.03 -7.32
C PHE A 254 6.40 22.27 -6.32
N ASN A 255 6.08 22.82 -5.17
CA ASN A 255 7.06 23.03 -4.10
C ASN A 255 6.84 22.00 -2.99
N GLN A 256 7.88 21.15 -2.74
CA GLN A 256 7.89 20.21 -1.64
C GLN A 256 8.05 20.96 -0.31
N LYS A 257 6.99 20.96 0.53
CA LYS A 257 6.92 21.66 1.83
C LYS A 257 6.68 20.73 3.01
N PHE A 258 6.44 19.44 2.74
CA PHE A 258 6.17 18.43 3.75
C PHE A 258 7.47 18.03 4.49
N PRO A 259 7.39 17.39 5.65
CA PRO A 259 8.55 16.84 6.33
C PRO A 259 9.41 15.95 5.43
N PHE A 260 8.78 15.19 4.55
CA PHE A 260 9.34 14.50 3.40
C PHE A 260 8.20 14.14 2.44
N LEU A 261 8.50 13.85 1.19
CA LEU A 261 7.51 13.40 0.24
C LEU A 261 8.01 12.13 -0.45
N ILE A 262 7.27 11.05 -0.31
CA ILE A 262 7.46 9.82 -1.07
C ILE A 262 6.81 10.02 -2.43
N VAL A 263 7.48 9.63 -3.51
CA VAL A 263 6.96 9.68 -4.88
C VAL A 263 7.17 8.33 -5.54
N SER A 264 6.10 7.75 -6.08
CA SER A 264 6.11 6.53 -6.88
C SER A 264 5.67 6.86 -8.30
N VAL A 265 6.51 6.55 -9.29
CA VAL A 265 6.14 6.67 -10.71
C VAL A 265 5.33 5.44 -11.09
N VAL A 266 4.04 5.62 -11.32
CA VAL A 266 3.12 4.51 -11.58
C VAL A 266 2.87 4.27 -13.06
N GLU A 267 3.13 5.29 -13.92
CA GLU A 267 3.05 5.15 -15.37
C GLU A 267 4.00 6.14 -16.07
N GLY A 268 4.49 5.77 -17.26
CA GLY A 268 5.27 6.62 -18.13
C GLY A 268 6.75 6.76 -17.77
N SER A 269 7.39 7.80 -18.34
CA SER A 269 8.79 8.14 -18.14
C SER A 269 9.06 9.61 -18.39
N GLY A 270 10.14 10.13 -17.82
CA GLY A 270 10.51 11.53 -17.94
C GLY A 270 11.69 11.90 -17.05
N THR A 271 11.66 13.11 -16.47
CA THR A 271 12.66 13.55 -15.50
C THR A 271 12.01 14.18 -14.27
N LEU A 272 12.65 14.00 -13.11
CA LEU A 272 12.42 14.73 -11.88
C LEU A 272 13.68 15.54 -11.57
N ASN A 273 13.61 16.87 -11.61
CA ASN A 273 14.76 17.80 -11.49
C ASN A 273 15.96 17.37 -12.36
N GLY A 274 15.72 16.96 -13.61
CA GLY A 274 16.73 16.50 -14.55
C GLY A 274 17.20 15.05 -14.36
N THR A 275 16.83 14.38 -13.28
CA THR A 275 17.10 12.94 -13.09
C THR A 275 16.06 12.12 -13.85
N ALA A 276 16.53 11.20 -14.71
CA ALA A 276 15.64 10.31 -15.46
C ALA A 276 14.84 9.41 -14.51
N VAL A 277 13.52 9.32 -14.76
CA VAL A 277 12.58 8.52 -13.98
C VAL A 277 11.64 7.75 -14.90
N LYS A 278 11.18 6.60 -14.44
CA LYS A 278 10.28 5.73 -15.21
C LYS A 278 9.33 4.96 -14.29
N LYS A 279 8.33 4.37 -14.86
CA LYS A 279 7.41 3.44 -14.17
C LYS A 279 8.16 2.45 -13.30
N GLY A 280 7.76 2.33 -12.04
CA GLY A 280 8.37 1.48 -11.02
C GLY A 280 9.47 2.17 -10.20
N ASP A 281 9.85 3.42 -10.51
CA ASP A 281 10.81 4.14 -9.68
C ASP A 281 10.13 4.74 -8.45
N HIS A 282 10.82 4.66 -7.30
CA HIS A 282 10.39 5.21 -6.02
C HIS A 282 11.45 6.15 -5.45
N PHE A 283 11.01 7.30 -4.94
CA PHE A 283 11.86 8.35 -4.41
C PHE A 283 11.39 8.80 -3.05
N ILE A 284 12.31 9.35 -2.25
CA ILE A 284 12.01 10.21 -1.12
C ILE A 284 12.61 11.57 -1.44
N LEU A 285 11.78 12.60 -1.48
CA LEU A 285 12.19 13.99 -1.53
C LEU A 285 12.30 14.47 -0.08
N PRO A 286 13.51 14.80 0.41
CA PRO A 286 13.72 15.12 1.81
C PRO A 286 13.09 16.46 2.21
N TYR A 287 13.12 16.75 3.50
CA TYR A 287 12.71 18.04 4.04
C TYR A 287 13.45 19.19 3.35
N GLN A 288 12.74 20.28 3.07
CA GLN A 288 13.29 21.46 2.40
C GLN A 288 13.87 21.19 1.01
N PHE A 289 13.41 20.15 0.33
CA PHE A 289 13.84 19.86 -1.06
C PHE A 289 13.55 21.03 -1.99
N GLY A 290 12.48 21.78 -1.76
CA GLY A 290 12.11 22.96 -2.54
C GLY A 290 11.34 22.62 -3.81
N GLU A 291 11.70 23.28 -4.92
CA GLU A 291 10.99 23.14 -6.17
C GLU A 291 11.24 21.77 -6.81
N VAL A 292 10.14 21.08 -7.14
CA VAL A 292 10.11 19.82 -7.89
C VAL A 292 9.66 20.13 -9.30
N LYS A 293 10.51 19.85 -10.29
CA LYS A 293 10.22 20.00 -11.72
C LYS A 293 10.09 18.62 -12.36
N LEU A 294 8.95 18.38 -12.97
CA LEU A 294 8.65 17.15 -13.68
C LEU A 294 8.56 17.45 -15.18
N GLN A 295 9.19 16.62 -16.01
CA GLN A 295 9.12 16.73 -17.45
C GLN A 295 8.90 15.36 -18.08
N GLY A 296 8.05 15.30 -19.10
CA GLY A 296 7.66 14.07 -19.80
C GLY A 296 6.19 13.74 -19.63
N ASN A 297 5.84 12.51 -19.91
CA ASN A 297 4.49 11.98 -19.68
C ASN A 297 4.57 10.98 -18.52
N LEU A 298 4.11 11.39 -17.36
CA LEU A 298 4.25 10.67 -16.09
C LEU A 298 2.91 10.59 -15.37
N GLU A 299 2.68 9.51 -14.65
CA GLU A 299 1.65 9.44 -13.62
C GLU A 299 2.33 9.08 -12.30
N LEU A 300 2.04 9.86 -11.28
CA LEU A 300 2.68 9.76 -9.97
C LEU A 300 1.64 9.59 -8.87
N VAL A 301 1.95 8.76 -7.91
CA VAL A 301 1.29 8.77 -6.60
C VAL A 301 2.34 9.21 -5.58
N ALA A 302 2.00 10.24 -4.82
CA ALA A 302 2.88 10.76 -3.78
C ALA A 302 2.23 10.63 -2.40
N SER A 303 3.04 10.44 -1.37
CA SER A 303 2.54 10.33 0.00
C SER A 303 3.50 10.94 1.01
N THR A 304 2.93 11.42 2.11
CA THR A 304 3.65 11.93 3.27
C THR A 304 2.89 11.60 4.55
N ILE A 305 3.49 11.81 5.69
CA ILE A 305 2.79 11.69 6.98
C ILE A 305 1.72 12.77 7.14
N ALA A 306 0.70 12.49 7.95
CA ALA A 306 -0.17 13.53 8.49
C ALA A 306 0.59 14.34 9.53
N GLU A 307 0.32 15.64 9.60
CA GLU A 307 0.87 16.57 10.59
C GLU A 307 -0.03 16.64 11.82
#